data_a6370b8070581a58dfd315dc2f262953
#
_entry.id   a6370b8070581a58dfd315dc2f262953
#
_cell.length_a   1.000
_cell.length_b   1.000
_cell.length_c   1.000
_cell.angle_alpha   90.00
_cell.angle_beta   90.00
_cell.angle_gamma   90.00
#
_symmetry.space_group_name_H-M   'P 1'
#
loop_
_entity.id
_entity.type
_entity.pdbx_description
1 polymer ?
#
loop_
_entity_poly.entity_id
_entity_poly.type
_entity_poly.pdbx_seq_one_letter_code
_entity_poly.pdbx_strand_id
1 'polypeptide(L)'
;MWEGSEILSSGEGGNHDRLEGAPLRLVAWESTRACRLSCLHCRAQAQHEPHPDQLRKEEILRVIEEIASFCRPILIITGGDPLLREDIFAVSSYAQERGLRPVMSPSGSLITPEVIERMLSSGIQRISVSLDGSRAEVHDYFRQAKGCFEETLQTLEYARQGRLPFQINTTVTRHNQDDLPGIHDLVVKLGAVAWDVFMFIPTGRGIPEMAVTPEEYERIMTWIYKMSQDSPLMIKMT
;
A
#
# COMPACT_ATOMS: atom_id res chain seq x y z
N MET A 1 -15.94 41.72 16.80
CA MET A 1 -14.81 42.64 16.66
C MET A 1 -13.57 41.95 17.16
N TRP A 2 -12.78 41.45 16.27
CA TRP A 2 -11.42 40.99 16.55
C TRP A 2 -10.53 41.79 15.62
N GLU A 3 -9.97 42.87 16.14
CA GLU A 3 -8.81 43.53 15.57
C GLU A 3 -7.55 42.80 16.07
N GLY A 4 -6.69 42.46 15.18
CA GLY A 4 -5.41 41.80 15.44
C GLY A 4 -4.58 41.76 14.18
N SER A 5 -4.37 42.95 13.57
CA SER A 5 -3.26 43.17 12.65
C SER A 5 -2.00 43.35 13.48
N GLU A 6 -1.01 42.55 13.20
CA GLU A 6 0.42 42.73 13.40
C GLU A 6 1.01 41.36 13.77
N ILE A 7 1.51 40.69 12.80
CA ILE A 7 2.71 39.81 12.85
C ILE A 7 2.89 39.30 11.42
N LEU A 8 3.85 39.84 10.75
CA LEU A 8 4.68 39.15 9.75
C LEU A 8 5.49 40.19 8.98
N SER A 9 6.50 40.67 9.62
CA SER A 9 7.67 41.18 8.89
C SER A 9 8.92 40.56 9.47
N SER A 10 9.79 40.09 8.58
CA SER A 10 11.15 39.64 8.80
C SER A 10 11.31 38.20 9.30
N GLY A 11 11.50 37.31 8.36
CA GLY A 11 11.95 35.94 8.52
C GLY A 11 12.29 35.34 7.17
N GLU A 12 12.90 36.10 6.29
CA GLU A 12 13.61 35.56 5.13
C GLU A 12 14.84 34.80 5.62
N GLY A 13 14.90 33.51 5.29
CA GLY A 13 16.11 32.73 5.46
C GLY A 13 15.88 31.44 6.26
N GLY A 14 15.61 30.34 5.57
CA GLY A 14 15.98 29.10 6.19
C GLY A 14 14.98 27.98 6.25
N ASN A 15 14.38 27.57 5.15
CA ASN A 15 13.82 26.22 5.10
C ASN A 15 13.90 25.51 3.72
N HIS A 16 14.50 26.15 2.71
CA HIS A 16 14.81 25.49 1.45
C HIS A 16 16.07 24.63 1.50
N ASP A 17 17.07 25.01 2.32
CA ASP A 17 18.34 24.29 2.43
C ASP A 17 18.29 22.94 3.17
N ARG A 18 17.19 22.64 3.88
CA ARG A 18 17.07 21.35 4.57
C ARG A 18 16.60 20.20 3.65
N LEU A 19 16.14 20.49 2.46
CA LEU A 19 15.79 19.49 1.46
C LEU A 19 16.94 19.21 0.47
N GLU A 20 17.93 20.08 0.39
CA GLU A 20 19.16 19.83 -0.33
C GLU A 20 19.96 18.75 0.41
N GLY A 21 19.88 17.50 -0.07
CA GLY A 21 20.67 16.38 0.42
C GLY A 21 19.91 15.26 1.14
N ALA A 22 18.61 15.38 1.39
CA ALA A 22 17.86 14.22 1.90
C ALA A 22 17.70 13.17 0.78
N PRO A 23 18.26 11.95 0.91
CA PRO A 23 18.16 10.97 -0.16
C PRO A 23 16.69 10.57 -0.36
N LEU A 24 16.25 10.48 -1.62
CA LEU A 24 14.97 9.90 -1.97
C LEU A 24 14.96 8.43 -1.54
N ARG A 25 14.11 8.08 -0.58
CA ARG A 25 14.09 6.75 0.04
C ARG A 25 13.04 5.83 -0.57
N LEU A 26 11.97 6.41 -1.09
CA LEU A 26 10.80 5.68 -1.57
C LEU A 26 10.17 6.42 -2.74
N VAL A 27 9.79 5.65 -3.77
CA VAL A 27 8.98 6.10 -4.91
C VAL A 27 7.80 5.15 -5.03
N ALA A 28 6.59 5.69 -5.03
CA ALA A 28 5.38 4.92 -5.33
C ALA A 28 4.94 5.20 -6.77
N TRP A 29 4.84 4.15 -7.57
CA TRP A 29 4.37 4.23 -8.93
C TRP A 29 3.00 3.56 -9.07
N GLU A 30 1.96 4.35 -9.31
CA GLU A 30 0.64 3.85 -9.69
C GLU A 30 0.69 3.39 -11.15
N SER A 31 1.03 2.11 -11.34
CA SER A 31 1.38 1.53 -12.63
C SER A 31 0.20 1.43 -13.60
N THR A 32 -1.00 1.26 -13.08
CA THR A 32 -2.25 1.18 -13.84
C THR A 32 -3.44 1.55 -12.97
N ARG A 33 -4.54 1.98 -13.58
CA ARG A 33 -5.85 2.08 -12.91
C ARG A 33 -6.71 0.84 -13.08
N ALA A 34 -6.29 -0.11 -13.91
CA ALA A 34 -7.00 -1.37 -14.07
C ALA A 34 -6.99 -2.18 -12.77
N CYS A 35 -8.16 -2.66 -12.35
CA CYS A 35 -8.33 -3.55 -11.20
C CYS A 35 -9.60 -4.38 -11.38
N ARG A 36 -9.58 -5.63 -10.92
CA ARG A 36 -10.79 -6.47 -10.89
C ARG A 36 -11.71 -6.14 -9.72
N LEU A 37 -11.20 -5.43 -8.70
CA LEU A 37 -11.95 -5.07 -7.50
C LEU A 37 -12.58 -3.68 -7.60
N SER A 38 -13.69 -3.50 -6.89
CA SER A 38 -14.42 -2.24 -6.79
C SER A 38 -14.50 -1.72 -5.35
N CYS A 39 -13.39 -1.85 -4.60
CA CYS A 39 -13.31 -1.52 -3.17
C CYS A 39 -13.95 -0.18 -2.82
N LEU A 40 -14.71 -0.14 -1.71
CA LEU A 40 -15.46 1.05 -1.26
C LEU A 40 -14.55 2.26 -0.97
N HIS A 41 -13.33 2.02 -0.50
CA HIS A 41 -12.37 3.04 -0.08
C HIS A 41 -11.33 3.40 -1.15
N CYS A 42 -11.45 2.89 -2.38
CA CYS A 42 -10.40 2.98 -3.38
C CYS A 42 -10.03 4.44 -3.70
N ARG A 43 -8.86 4.89 -3.23
CA ARG A 43 -8.33 6.23 -3.44
C ARG A 43 -8.09 6.51 -4.93
N ALA A 44 -7.56 5.53 -5.67
CA ALA A 44 -7.24 5.65 -7.09
C ALA A 44 -8.48 5.60 -8.00
N GLN A 45 -9.68 5.30 -7.45
CA GLN A 45 -10.88 5.05 -8.26
C GLN A 45 -10.61 4.06 -9.40
N ALA A 46 -9.96 2.94 -9.05
CA ALA A 46 -9.58 1.92 -10.01
C ALA A 46 -10.77 1.47 -10.86
N GLN A 47 -10.52 1.15 -12.10
CA GLN A 47 -11.49 0.78 -13.14
C GLN A 47 -11.16 -0.63 -13.66
N HIS A 48 -12.02 -1.22 -14.47
CA HIS A 48 -11.73 -2.52 -15.07
C HIS A 48 -10.70 -2.43 -16.20
N GLU A 49 -10.63 -1.28 -16.87
CA GLU A 49 -9.74 -1.04 -18.00
C GLU A 49 -8.57 -0.12 -17.63
N PRO A 50 -7.43 -0.24 -18.31
CA PRO A 50 -6.30 0.67 -18.14
C PRO A 50 -6.69 2.11 -18.54
N HIS A 51 -6.12 3.10 -17.85
CA HIS A 51 -6.27 4.48 -18.26
C HIS A 51 -5.47 4.76 -19.55
N PRO A 52 -6.04 5.46 -20.55
CA PRO A 52 -5.34 5.70 -21.83
C PRO A 52 -4.02 6.46 -21.67
N ASP A 53 -3.91 7.32 -20.66
CA ASP A 53 -2.71 8.12 -20.38
C ASP A 53 -1.72 7.44 -19.42
N GLN A 54 -1.88 6.13 -19.13
CA GLN A 54 -0.87 5.45 -18.31
C GLN A 54 0.48 5.41 -19.04
N LEU A 55 1.57 5.55 -18.30
CA LEU A 55 2.92 5.49 -18.87
C LEU A 55 3.14 4.18 -19.63
N ARG A 56 3.66 4.29 -20.85
CA ARG A 56 4.10 3.13 -21.62
C ARG A 56 5.40 2.56 -21.03
N LYS A 57 5.75 1.35 -21.43
CA LYS A 57 6.97 0.68 -20.96
C LYS A 57 8.21 1.55 -21.11
N GLU A 58 8.43 2.12 -22.29
CA GLU A 58 9.60 2.94 -22.61
C GLU A 58 9.67 4.21 -21.76
N GLU A 59 8.52 4.76 -21.37
CA GLU A 59 8.44 5.96 -20.54
C GLU A 59 8.81 5.65 -19.10
N ILE A 60 8.26 4.58 -18.51
CA ILE A 60 8.61 4.19 -17.14
C ILE A 60 10.07 3.73 -17.03
N LEU A 61 10.62 3.06 -18.05
CA LEU A 61 12.05 2.70 -18.03
C LEU A 61 12.94 3.95 -18.00
N ARG A 62 12.60 5.03 -18.73
CA ARG A 62 13.31 6.32 -18.65
C ARG A 62 13.20 6.95 -17.26
N VAL A 63 12.02 6.94 -16.65
CA VAL A 63 11.84 7.44 -15.27
C VAL A 63 12.70 6.66 -14.28
N ILE A 64 12.78 5.33 -14.40
CA ILE A 64 13.65 4.49 -13.57
C ILE A 64 15.12 4.86 -13.78
N GLU A 65 15.55 5.08 -15.02
CA GLU A 65 16.93 5.50 -15.35
C GLU A 65 17.27 6.84 -14.70
N GLU A 66 16.38 7.83 -14.81
CA GLU A 66 16.57 9.15 -14.19
C GLU A 66 16.68 9.03 -12.67
N ILE A 67 15.77 8.30 -12.02
CA ILE A 67 15.85 8.05 -10.57
C ILE A 67 17.16 7.36 -10.22
N ALA A 68 17.58 6.35 -10.97
CA ALA A 68 18.80 5.62 -10.76
C ALA A 68 20.06 6.46 -10.99
N SER A 69 19.98 7.60 -11.69
CA SER A 69 21.13 8.48 -11.88
C SER A 69 21.60 9.16 -10.60
N PHE A 70 20.69 9.36 -9.62
CA PHE A 70 21.01 10.09 -8.38
C PHE A 70 20.69 9.32 -7.08
N CYS A 71 19.85 8.27 -7.09
CA CYS A 71 19.52 7.53 -5.86
C CYS A 71 19.10 6.08 -6.13
N ARG A 72 18.92 5.30 -5.05
CA ARG A 72 18.50 3.88 -5.08
C ARG A 72 17.36 3.64 -4.10
N PRO A 73 16.17 4.20 -4.37
CA PRO A 73 15.02 4.08 -3.47
C PRO A 73 14.36 2.69 -3.50
N ILE A 74 13.44 2.46 -2.57
CA ILE A 74 12.42 1.44 -2.72
C ILE A 74 11.44 1.93 -3.81
N LEU A 75 11.23 1.11 -4.84
CA LEU A 75 10.19 1.34 -5.84
C LEU A 75 8.95 0.51 -5.48
N ILE A 76 7.92 1.18 -4.98
CA ILE A 76 6.62 0.55 -4.72
C ILE A 76 5.82 0.55 -6.02
N ILE A 77 5.63 -0.62 -6.60
CA ILE A 77 4.80 -0.84 -7.78
C ILE A 77 3.37 -1.11 -7.31
N THR A 78 2.49 -0.15 -7.53
CA THR A 78 1.09 -0.17 -7.06
C THR A 78 0.14 0.30 -8.17
N GLY A 79 -1.08 0.70 -7.84
CA GLY A 79 -2.07 1.25 -8.76
C GLY A 79 -3.45 0.69 -8.47
N GLY A 80 -4.14 0.23 -9.50
CA GLY A 80 -5.27 -0.68 -9.39
C GLY A 80 -4.75 -2.06 -8.98
N ASP A 81 -4.45 -2.90 -9.98
CA ASP A 81 -3.68 -4.13 -9.76
C ASP A 81 -2.50 -4.19 -10.75
N PRO A 82 -1.26 -4.06 -10.28
CA PRO A 82 -0.09 -4.05 -11.15
C PRO A 82 0.05 -5.33 -12.00
N LEU A 83 -0.50 -6.46 -11.56
CA LEU A 83 -0.46 -7.73 -12.30
C LEU A 83 -1.31 -7.73 -13.58
N LEU A 84 -2.16 -6.71 -13.77
CA LEU A 84 -2.89 -6.50 -15.02
C LEU A 84 -2.06 -5.81 -16.11
N ARG A 85 -0.81 -5.41 -15.79
CA ARG A 85 0.13 -4.91 -16.80
C ARG A 85 1.00 -6.05 -17.32
N GLU A 86 1.01 -6.24 -18.62
CA GLU A 86 1.81 -7.29 -19.27
C GLU A 86 3.32 -7.11 -19.09
N ASP A 87 3.79 -5.86 -19.04
CA ASP A 87 5.20 -5.46 -18.95
C ASP A 87 5.74 -5.39 -17.51
N ILE A 88 4.90 -5.64 -16.48
CA ILE A 88 5.22 -5.31 -15.08
C ILE A 88 6.48 -6.04 -14.57
N PHE A 89 6.67 -7.30 -14.91
CA PHE A 89 7.84 -8.07 -14.51
C PHE A 89 9.11 -7.60 -15.21
N ALA A 90 9.02 -7.22 -16.49
CA ALA A 90 10.14 -6.65 -17.24
C ALA A 90 10.57 -5.29 -16.66
N VAL A 91 9.60 -4.44 -16.27
CA VAL A 91 9.87 -3.16 -15.59
C VAL A 91 10.50 -3.40 -14.22
N SER A 92 10.01 -4.38 -13.46
CA SER A 92 10.58 -4.74 -12.16
C SER A 92 12.04 -5.21 -12.27
N SER A 93 12.33 -6.13 -13.21
CA SER A 93 13.70 -6.59 -13.46
C SER A 93 14.63 -5.43 -13.82
N TYR A 94 14.18 -4.55 -14.70
CA TYR A 94 14.96 -3.36 -15.08
C TYR A 94 15.25 -2.45 -13.88
N ALA A 95 14.24 -2.21 -13.01
CA ALA A 95 14.44 -1.42 -11.81
C ALA A 95 15.50 -2.04 -10.88
N GLN A 96 15.46 -3.36 -10.70
CA GLN A 96 16.47 -4.10 -9.92
C GLN A 96 17.86 -3.99 -10.55
N GLU A 97 18.00 -4.16 -11.87
CA GLU A 97 19.26 -4.01 -12.59
C GLU A 97 19.88 -2.62 -12.44
N ARG A 98 19.05 -1.59 -12.27
CA ARG A 98 19.48 -0.20 -11.97
C ARG A 98 19.73 0.05 -10.49
N GLY A 99 19.61 -0.99 -9.65
CA GLY A 99 19.90 -0.93 -8.21
C GLY A 99 18.75 -0.41 -7.35
N LEU A 100 17.55 -0.17 -7.91
CA LEU A 100 16.37 0.11 -7.11
C LEU A 100 15.90 -1.18 -6.41
N ARG A 101 15.08 -1.03 -5.40
CA ARG A 101 14.50 -2.14 -4.65
C ARG A 101 13.01 -2.26 -4.95
N PRO A 102 12.59 -3.04 -5.98
CA PRO A 102 11.17 -3.17 -6.30
C PRO A 102 10.42 -3.97 -5.24
N VAL A 103 9.27 -3.45 -4.85
CA VAL A 103 8.25 -4.11 -4.04
C VAL A 103 6.90 -3.92 -4.72
N MET A 104 5.94 -4.83 -4.53
CA MET A 104 4.69 -4.78 -5.27
C MET A 104 3.48 -4.82 -4.33
N SER A 105 2.44 -4.06 -4.69
CA SER A 105 1.15 -4.03 -3.97
C SER A 105 0.03 -4.50 -4.88
N PRO A 106 -0.11 -5.82 -5.10
CA PRO A 106 -1.18 -6.40 -5.91
C PRO A 106 -2.51 -6.42 -5.14
N SER A 107 -3.62 -6.64 -5.86
CA SER A 107 -4.94 -6.77 -5.23
C SER A 107 -5.11 -8.05 -4.41
N GLY A 108 -4.31 -9.07 -4.66
CA GLY A 108 -4.36 -10.37 -3.99
C GLY A 108 -5.13 -11.46 -4.74
N SER A 109 -5.81 -11.14 -5.84
CA SER A 109 -6.69 -12.09 -6.55
C SER A 109 -6.07 -12.78 -7.78
N LEU A 110 -4.88 -12.36 -8.21
CA LEU A 110 -4.23 -12.85 -9.44
C LEU A 110 -2.95 -13.66 -9.17
N ILE A 111 -2.71 -14.01 -7.93
CA ILE A 111 -1.45 -14.62 -7.52
C ILE A 111 -1.58 -16.14 -7.47
N THR A 112 -0.72 -16.81 -8.24
CA THR A 112 -0.52 -18.25 -8.24
C THR A 112 0.94 -18.56 -7.86
N PRO A 113 1.31 -19.82 -7.60
CA PRO A 113 2.70 -20.19 -7.38
C PRO A 113 3.64 -19.71 -8.49
N GLU A 114 3.22 -19.82 -9.76
CA GLU A 114 4.00 -19.37 -10.92
C GLU A 114 4.17 -17.85 -10.93
N VAL A 115 3.17 -17.11 -10.48
CA VAL A 115 3.27 -15.62 -10.34
C VAL A 115 4.26 -15.27 -9.23
N ILE A 116 4.28 -16.00 -8.11
CA ILE A 116 5.29 -15.82 -7.05
C ILE A 116 6.71 -16.07 -7.60
N GLU A 117 6.92 -17.14 -8.36
CA GLU A 117 8.23 -17.41 -8.99
C GLU A 117 8.64 -16.29 -9.96
N ARG A 118 7.70 -15.77 -10.74
CA ARG A 118 7.95 -14.62 -11.63
C ARG A 118 8.26 -13.34 -10.85
N MET A 119 7.58 -13.09 -9.73
CA MET A 119 7.91 -11.96 -8.84
C MET A 119 9.35 -12.06 -8.34
N LEU A 120 9.73 -13.20 -7.79
CA LEU A 120 11.08 -13.42 -7.28
C LEU A 120 12.14 -13.27 -8.38
N SER A 121 11.94 -13.89 -9.54
CA SER A 121 12.87 -13.82 -10.67
C SER A 121 12.98 -12.43 -11.28
N SER A 122 11.95 -11.59 -11.12
CA SER A 122 11.95 -10.18 -11.56
C SER A 122 12.46 -9.21 -10.49
N GLY A 123 12.99 -9.72 -9.36
CA GLY A 123 13.59 -8.92 -8.31
C GLY A 123 12.63 -8.28 -7.31
N ILE A 124 11.35 -8.66 -7.30
CA ILE A 124 10.41 -8.23 -6.26
C ILE A 124 10.86 -8.78 -4.91
N GLN A 125 11.13 -7.88 -3.97
CA GLN A 125 11.69 -8.25 -2.65
C GLN A 125 10.62 -8.47 -1.59
N ARG A 126 9.42 -7.94 -1.79
CA ARG A 126 8.29 -8.01 -0.88
C ARG A 126 6.99 -7.71 -1.63
N ILE A 127 5.91 -8.29 -1.19
CA ILE A 127 4.57 -7.86 -1.57
C ILE A 127 3.83 -7.24 -0.38
N SER A 128 2.92 -6.31 -0.66
CA SER A 128 1.96 -5.81 0.31
C SER A 128 0.55 -6.17 -0.15
N VAL A 129 -0.16 -6.91 0.67
CA VAL A 129 -1.50 -7.39 0.37
C VAL A 129 -2.48 -6.78 1.36
N SER A 130 -3.63 -6.39 0.88
CA SER A 130 -4.64 -5.79 1.74
C SER A 130 -5.50 -6.85 2.41
N LEU A 131 -5.71 -6.68 3.72
CA LEU A 131 -6.61 -7.50 4.52
C LEU A 131 -7.39 -6.58 5.48
N ASP A 132 -8.68 -6.34 5.17
CA ASP A 132 -9.50 -5.37 5.91
C ASP A 132 -10.58 -6.02 6.78
N GLY A 133 -10.46 -7.31 7.02
CA GLY A 133 -11.31 -8.08 7.92
C GLY A 133 -10.65 -9.38 8.34
N SER A 134 -10.99 -9.88 9.53
CA SER A 134 -10.53 -11.17 10.03
C SER A 134 -11.38 -12.35 9.50
N ARG A 135 -12.46 -12.04 8.78
CA ARG A 135 -13.42 -12.99 8.21
C ARG A 135 -13.99 -12.48 6.89
N ALA A 136 -14.51 -13.41 6.09
CA ALA A 136 -14.99 -13.14 4.74
C ALA A 136 -16.04 -12.03 4.68
N GLU A 137 -17.02 -12.03 5.60
CA GLU A 137 -18.13 -11.06 5.58
C GLU A 137 -17.62 -9.61 5.70
N VAL A 138 -16.58 -9.37 6.49
CA VAL A 138 -16.01 -8.04 6.68
C VAL A 138 -15.14 -7.65 5.50
N HIS A 139 -14.24 -8.54 5.09
CA HIS A 139 -13.28 -8.26 4.02
C HIS A 139 -13.96 -8.12 2.65
N ASP A 140 -14.79 -9.09 2.26
CA ASP A 140 -15.47 -9.14 0.96
C ASP A 140 -16.41 -7.95 0.76
N TYR A 141 -17.13 -7.56 1.82
CA TYR A 141 -17.96 -6.35 1.79
C TYR A 141 -17.14 -5.12 1.46
N PHE A 142 -15.99 -4.95 2.10
CA PHE A 142 -15.13 -3.78 1.91
C PHE A 142 -14.48 -3.77 0.52
N ARG A 143 -14.12 -4.95 0.00
CA ARG A 143 -13.54 -5.14 -1.32
C ARG A 143 -14.56 -5.19 -2.45
N GLN A 144 -15.86 -5.31 -2.12
CA GLN A 144 -16.96 -5.48 -3.08
C GLN A 144 -16.75 -6.70 -4.01
N ALA A 145 -16.23 -7.79 -3.44
CA ALA A 145 -15.92 -9.02 -4.18
C ALA A 145 -16.09 -10.23 -3.27
N LYS A 146 -17.11 -11.05 -3.54
CA LYS A 146 -17.35 -12.30 -2.81
C LYS A 146 -16.23 -13.30 -3.09
N GLY A 147 -15.69 -13.90 -2.01
CA GLY A 147 -14.59 -14.86 -2.06
C GLY A 147 -13.19 -14.22 -2.11
N CYS A 148 -13.12 -12.88 -2.07
CA CYS A 148 -11.85 -12.15 -2.06
C CYS A 148 -11.01 -12.46 -0.80
N PHE A 149 -11.66 -12.72 0.33
CA PHE A 149 -10.98 -13.12 1.57
C PHE A 149 -10.20 -14.41 1.40
N GLU A 150 -10.84 -15.46 0.90
CA GLU A 150 -10.22 -16.76 0.66
C GLU A 150 -9.09 -16.66 -0.38
N GLU A 151 -9.32 -15.91 -1.48
CA GLU A 151 -8.27 -15.65 -2.48
C GLU A 151 -7.07 -14.93 -1.87
N THR A 152 -7.31 -13.96 -0.99
CA THR A 152 -6.25 -13.25 -0.25
C THR A 152 -5.46 -14.20 0.66
N LEU A 153 -6.13 -15.04 1.44
CA LEU A 153 -5.46 -16.04 2.29
C LEU A 153 -4.65 -17.03 1.47
N GLN A 154 -5.19 -17.48 0.34
CA GLN A 154 -4.48 -18.39 -0.57
C GLN A 154 -3.23 -17.74 -1.18
N THR A 155 -3.33 -16.47 -1.56
CA THR A 155 -2.18 -15.67 -2.03
C THR A 155 -1.06 -15.59 -0.99
N LEU A 156 -1.41 -15.33 0.28
CA LEU A 156 -0.43 -15.24 1.37
C LEU A 156 0.23 -16.60 1.64
N GLU A 157 -0.53 -17.69 1.50
CA GLU A 157 0.03 -19.05 1.60
C GLU A 157 1.01 -19.34 0.45
N TYR A 158 0.71 -18.95 -0.79
CA TYR A 158 1.64 -19.08 -1.91
C TYR A 158 2.91 -18.24 -1.71
N ALA A 159 2.76 -17.01 -1.21
CA ALA A 159 3.92 -16.17 -0.88
C ALA A 159 4.80 -16.82 0.21
N ARG A 160 4.18 -17.40 1.25
CA ARG A 160 4.89 -18.12 2.31
C ARG A 160 5.64 -19.34 1.79
N GLN A 161 5.00 -20.16 0.96
CA GLN A 161 5.61 -21.34 0.34
C GLN A 161 6.77 -20.96 -0.59
N GLY A 162 6.60 -19.90 -1.38
CA GLY A 162 7.65 -19.35 -2.25
C GLY A 162 8.72 -18.55 -1.51
N ARG A 163 8.60 -18.36 -0.19
CA ARG A 163 9.50 -17.54 0.64
C ARG A 163 9.59 -16.08 0.18
N LEU A 164 8.54 -15.57 -0.43
CA LEU A 164 8.42 -14.14 -0.74
C LEU A 164 7.86 -13.41 0.49
N PRO A 165 8.64 -12.53 1.14
CA PRO A 165 8.15 -11.79 2.29
C PRO A 165 6.91 -10.96 1.93
N PHE A 166 5.95 -10.89 2.85
CA PHE A 166 4.76 -10.07 2.66
C PHE A 166 4.43 -9.25 3.91
N GLN A 167 3.85 -8.09 3.68
CA GLN A 167 3.21 -7.28 4.69
C GLN A 167 1.70 -7.21 4.43
N ILE A 168 0.94 -6.98 5.48
CA ILE A 168 -0.48 -6.74 5.39
C ILE A 168 -0.76 -5.25 5.54
N ASN A 169 -1.65 -4.75 4.70
CA ASN A 169 -2.20 -3.41 4.77
C ASN A 169 -3.66 -3.48 5.19
N THR A 170 -4.05 -2.72 6.21
CA THR A 170 -5.45 -2.62 6.66
C THR A 170 -5.87 -1.16 6.66
N THR A 171 -6.95 -0.82 5.95
CA THR A 171 -7.56 0.50 6.03
C THR A 171 -8.67 0.49 7.08
N VAL A 172 -8.51 1.27 8.14
CA VAL A 172 -9.45 1.34 9.26
C VAL A 172 -10.60 2.28 8.93
N THR A 173 -11.81 1.76 9.05
CA THR A 173 -13.07 2.49 8.89
C THR A 173 -14.03 2.08 9.98
N ARG A 174 -15.21 2.72 10.05
CA ARG A 174 -16.30 2.29 10.96
C ARG A 174 -16.74 0.85 10.74
N HIS A 175 -16.57 0.32 9.54
CA HIS A 175 -16.99 -1.03 9.20
C HIS A 175 -16.14 -2.11 9.88
N ASN A 176 -14.83 -1.86 10.06
CA ASN A 176 -13.89 -2.87 10.53
C ASN A 176 -13.12 -2.49 11.81
N GLN A 177 -13.38 -1.32 12.42
CA GLN A 177 -12.64 -0.88 13.61
C GLN A 177 -12.71 -1.87 14.79
N ASP A 178 -13.85 -2.54 14.94
CA ASP A 178 -14.05 -3.51 16.03
C ASP A 178 -13.45 -4.90 15.70
N ASP A 179 -13.08 -5.13 14.45
CA ASP A 179 -12.44 -6.37 13.97
C ASP A 179 -10.90 -6.31 14.00
N LEU A 180 -10.30 -5.15 14.35
CA LEU A 180 -8.85 -4.97 14.39
C LEU A 180 -8.10 -5.99 15.26
N PRO A 181 -8.59 -6.39 16.43
CA PRO A 181 -7.94 -7.46 17.20
C PRO A 181 -7.91 -8.80 16.45
N GLY A 182 -9.02 -9.17 15.81
CA GLY A 182 -9.09 -10.39 15.00
C GLY A 182 -8.19 -10.33 13.77
N ILE A 183 -8.09 -9.16 13.14
CA ILE A 183 -7.15 -8.93 12.02
C ILE A 183 -5.71 -9.09 12.50
N HIS A 184 -5.32 -8.49 13.63
CA HIS A 184 -3.99 -8.63 14.20
C HIS A 184 -3.61 -10.09 14.42
N ASP A 185 -4.49 -10.85 15.09
CA ASP A 185 -4.24 -12.26 15.38
C ASP A 185 -4.08 -13.08 14.11
N LEU A 186 -4.90 -12.78 13.09
CA LEU A 186 -4.79 -13.43 11.79
C LEU A 186 -3.47 -13.07 11.08
N VAL A 187 -3.05 -11.80 11.09
CA VAL A 187 -1.80 -11.33 10.49
C VAL A 187 -0.58 -12.00 11.14
N VAL A 188 -0.58 -12.14 12.47
CA VAL A 188 0.46 -12.89 13.20
C VAL A 188 0.48 -14.34 12.76
N LYS A 189 -0.68 -15.00 12.74
CA LYS A 189 -0.82 -16.41 12.34
C LYS A 189 -0.35 -16.68 10.91
N LEU A 190 -0.59 -15.75 10.00
CA LEU A 190 -0.17 -15.84 8.61
C LEU A 190 1.35 -15.70 8.42
N GLY A 191 2.06 -15.15 9.40
CA GLY A 191 3.51 -14.95 9.37
C GLY A 191 3.93 -13.74 8.52
N ALA A 192 3.12 -12.69 8.48
CA ALA A 192 3.50 -11.43 7.86
C ALA A 192 4.74 -10.82 8.53
N VAL A 193 5.58 -10.12 7.77
CA VAL A 193 6.74 -9.41 8.33
C VAL A 193 6.39 -8.04 8.89
N ALA A 194 5.26 -7.48 8.49
CA ALA A 194 4.77 -6.20 8.96
C ALA A 194 3.25 -6.09 8.79
N TRP A 195 2.65 -5.25 9.62
CA TRP A 195 1.26 -4.82 9.52
C TRP A 195 1.22 -3.29 9.43
N ASP A 196 0.79 -2.77 8.29
CA ASP A 196 0.62 -1.33 8.05
C ASP A 196 -0.87 -0.97 8.20
N VAL A 197 -1.19 -0.17 9.20
CA VAL A 197 -2.55 0.26 9.52
C VAL A 197 -2.74 1.69 9.00
N PHE A 198 -3.62 1.83 8.02
CA PHE A 198 -3.96 3.11 7.40
C PHE A 198 -5.25 3.65 7.99
N MET A 199 -5.20 4.84 8.57
CA MET A 199 -6.41 5.51 8.99
C MET A 199 -7.12 6.08 7.76
N PHE A 200 -8.39 5.75 7.62
CA PHE A 200 -9.16 6.14 6.44
C PHE A 200 -9.31 7.66 6.32
N ILE A 201 -8.98 8.19 5.15
CA ILE A 201 -9.25 9.57 4.75
C ILE A 201 -10.22 9.54 3.58
N PRO A 202 -11.35 10.27 3.61
CA PRO A 202 -12.33 10.29 2.53
C PRO A 202 -11.74 10.87 1.24
N THR A 203 -11.34 9.98 0.34
CA THR A 203 -10.79 10.31 -0.98
C THR A 203 -11.22 9.25 -2.00
N GLY A 204 -11.21 9.59 -3.28
CA GLY A 204 -11.59 8.65 -4.34
C GLY A 204 -13.03 8.19 -4.23
N ARG A 205 -13.26 6.87 -4.04
CA ARG A 205 -14.59 6.29 -3.79
C ARG A 205 -15.03 6.36 -2.33
N GLY A 206 -14.10 6.64 -1.42
CA GLY A 206 -14.41 6.71 0.00
C GLY A 206 -15.24 7.93 0.36
N ILE A 207 -16.27 7.74 1.17
CA ILE A 207 -17.19 8.78 1.63
C ILE A 207 -16.96 9.10 3.12
N PRO A 208 -17.27 10.33 3.59
CA PRO A 208 -17.00 10.74 4.98
C PRO A 208 -17.64 9.83 6.03
N GLU A 209 -18.78 9.23 5.74
CA GLU A 209 -19.53 8.35 6.65
C GLU A 209 -18.77 7.05 6.99
N MET A 210 -17.76 6.69 6.19
CA MET A 210 -16.89 5.55 6.47
C MET A 210 -15.81 5.88 7.52
N ALA A 211 -15.52 7.16 7.75
CA ALA A 211 -14.50 7.57 8.70
C ALA A 211 -14.94 7.30 10.14
N VAL A 212 -14.01 6.89 10.97
CA VAL A 212 -14.18 6.83 12.43
C VAL A 212 -14.23 8.25 13.02
N THR A 213 -14.84 8.41 14.20
CA THR A 213 -14.85 9.71 14.89
C THR A 213 -13.45 10.04 15.46
N PRO A 214 -13.17 11.30 15.82
CA PRO A 214 -11.90 11.65 16.46
C PRO A 214 -11.63 10.86 17.74
N GLU A 215 -12.66 10.60 18.56
CA GLU A 215 -12.54 9.82 19.80
C GLU A 215 -12.25 8.35 19.52
N GLU A 216 -12.90 7.77 18.47
CA GLU A 216 -12.60 6.42 18.00
C GLU A 216 -11.19 6.33 17.45
N TYR A 217 -10.75 7.36 16.71
CA TYR A 217 -9.40 7.46 16.17
C TYR A 217 -8.36 7.39 17.29
N GLU A 218 -8.48 8.21 18.33
CA GLU A 218 -7.57 8.24 19.46
C GLU A 218 -7.56 6.89 20.23
N ARG A 219 -8.74 6.29 20.42
CA ARG A 219 -8.87 4.95 21.04
C ARG A 219 -8.13 3.89 20.22
N ILE A 220 -8.30 3.89 18.89
CA ILE A 220 -7.63 2.93 18.01
C ILE A 220 -6.12 3.15 18.02
N MET A 221 -5.64 4.39 17.92
CA MET A 221 -4.22 4.70 18.01
C MET A 221 -3.60 4.21 19.32
N THR A 222 -4.27 4.48 20.44
CA THR A 222 -3.82 4.04 21.76
C THR A 222 -3.78 2.52 21.84
N TRP A 223 -4.77 1.83 21.30
CA TRP A 223 -4.81 0.36 21.27
C TRP A 223 -3.67 -0.20 20.41
N ILE A 224 -3.47 0.33 19.18
CA ILE A 224 -2.39 -0.11 18.30
C ILE A 224 -1.03 0.11 18.96
N TYR A 225 -0.81 1.26 19.60
CA TYR A 225 0.44 1.54 20.34
C TYR A 225 0.70 0.50 21.44
N LYS A 226 -0.28 0.24 22.28
CA LYS A 226 -0.14 -0.76 23.36
C LYS A 226 0.14 -2.15 22.80
N MET A 227 -0.63 -2.57 21.82
CA MET A 227 -0.50 -3.87 21.18
C MET A 227 0.86 -4.02 20.48
N SER A 228 1.39 -2.98 19.85
CA SER A 228 2.69 -3.00 19.16
C SER A 228 3.88 -3.26 20.10
N GLN A 229 3.74 -3.03 21.41
CA GLN A 229 4.81 -3.28 22.37
C GLN A 229 5.06 -4.80 22.60
N ASP A 230 4.00 -5.60 22.48
CA ASP A 230 4.04 -7.04 22.75
C ASP A 230 3.92 -7.88 21.45
N SER A 231 3.62 -7.25 20.33
CA SER A 231 3.45 -7.95 19.06
C SER A 231 4.79 -8.41 18.47
N PRO A 232 4.86 -9.61 17.90
CA PRO A 232 6.03 -10.08 17.15
C PRO A 232 6.19 -9.38 15.79
N LEU A 233 5.19 -8.60 15.36
CA LEU A 233 5.16 -7.91 14.06
C LEU A 233 5.77 -6.52 14.16
N MET A 234 6.37 -6.08 13.05
CA MET A 234 6.59 -4.65 12.84
C MET A 234 5.23 -4.01 12.51
N ILE A 235 4.75 -3.12 13.36
CA ILE A 235 3.49 -2.42 13.15
C ILE A 235 3.77 -0.97 12.84
N LYS A 236 3.15 -0.47 11.77
CA LYS A 236 3.16 0.93 11.39
C LYS A 236 1.75 1.44 11.30
N MET A 237 1.60 2.72 11.58
CA MET A 237 0.34 3.44 11.38
C MET A 237 0.61 4.68 10.55
N THR A 238 -0.26 4.90 9.57
CA THR A 238 -0.17 6.02 8.62
C THR A 238 -1.51 6.72 8.51
#